data_499f77924cd238b6b0e7e042fec6c3c5
#
_entry.id   499f77924cd238b6b0e7e042fec6c3c5
#
_cell.length_a   1.000
_cell.length_b   1.000
_cell.length_c   1.000
_cell.angle_alpha   90.00
_cell.angle_beta   90.00
_cell.angle_gamma   90.00
#
_symmetry.space_group_name_H-M   'P 1'
#
loop_
_entity.id
_entity.type
_entity.pdbx_description
1 polymer ?
#
loop_
_entity_poly.entity_id
_entity_poly.type
_entity_poly.pdbx_seq_one_letter_code
_entity_poly.pdbx_strand_id
1 'polypeptide(L)'
;MNEIFDLMDEAEEPDEGKVTLCKVIKNADNPLTETSDKTGFFAWKLPAGELIELKGDVRFNDVVFGYVPEKRVLNKISLFAKPGQKIAFVGSTGAGKTTIVNLINRFYDIQSGTITYDGIDVMNIEKDDLRRSLAMVIQDTHLFTGTIADNIRYGKLDATDEEIREAAKIANADSFITRLPRGYDTMLTADGSNLSQGQRQLLAIARAAIAKPPVLILDEATSSIDTRTERLIENGMDAIMEGRTVFVIAHRLSTVRNSNAIMVLEKGEVIERGSHDELLEQKGRYYQLYTGQFELD
;
A
#
# COMPACT_ATOMS: atom_id res chain seq x y z
N MET A 1 11.23 -10.73 30.53
CA MET A 1 11.23 -9.34 31.09
C MET A 1 12.36 -8.50 30.48
N ASN A 2 13.53 -9.07 30.19
CA ASN A 2 14.65 -8.33 29.57
C ASN A 2 14.32 -7.86 28.15
N GLU A 3 13.66 -8.67 27.32
CA GLU A 3 13.33 -8.33 25.92
C GLU A 3 12.47 -7.05 25.76
N ILE A 4 11.60 -6.75 26.74
CA ILE A 4 10.79 -5.52 26.72
C ILE A 4 11.67 -4.30 27.03
N PHE A 5 12.61 -4.40 27.96
CA PHE A 5 13.54 -3.31 28.28
C PHE A 5 14.54 -3.11 27.14
N ASP A 6 15.04 -4.20 26.55
CA ASP A 6 15.93 -4.14 25.40
C ASP A 6 15.25 -3.40 24.22
N LEU A 7 13.95 -3.65 24.00
CA LEU A 7 13.16 -2.93 22.96
C LEU A 7 12.94 -1.44 23.32
N MET A 8 12.77 -1.12 24.61
CA MET A 8 12.61 0.28 25.06
C MET A 8 13.92 1.09 24.99
N ASP A 9 15.07 0.41 25.03
CA ASP A 9 16.39 1.00 24.95
C ASP A 9 16.93 1.08 23.49
N GLU A 10 16.17 0.52 22.51
CA GLU A 10 16.52 0.67 21.10
C GLU A 10 16.47 2.15 20.69
N ALA A 11 17.42 2.54 19.85
CA ALA A 11 17.45 3.89 19.30
C ALA A 11 16.24 4.15 18.40
N GLU A 12 15.68 5.35 18.48
CA GLU A 12 14.62 5.77 17.56
C GLU A 12 15.08 5.66 16.10
N GLU A 13 14.15 5.33 15.20
CA GLU A 13 14.44 5.25 13.78
C GLU A 13 14.95 6.62 13.28
N PRO A 14 16.17 6.72 12.71
CA PRO A 14 16.70 8.01 12.25
C PRO A 14 15.82 8.58 11.14
N ASP A 15 15.43 9.84 11.29
CA ASP A 15 14.69 10.60 10.29
C ASP A 15 15.28 12.01 10.14
N GLU A 16 15.81 12.29 8.96
CA GLU A 16 16.36 13.60 8.59
C GLU A 16 15.43 14.36 7.62
N GLY A 17 14.23 13.82 7.37
CA GLY A 17 13.22 14.44 6.54
C GLY A 17 12.81 15.83 7.07
N LYS A 18 12.50 16.75 6.16
CA LYS A 18 12.08 18.12 6.48
C LYS A 18 10.84 18.53 5.69
N VAL A 19 10.38 17.69 4.79
CA VAL A 19 9.15 17.90 4.03
C VAL A 19 8.03 17.22 4.79
N THR A 20 6.98 17.96 5.08
CA THR A 20 5.85 17.51 5.89
C THR A 20 4.57 17.42 5.07
N LEU A 21 3.59 16.65 5.54
CA LEU A 21 2.27 16.52 4.94
C LEU A 21 1.30 17.50 5.61
N CYS A 22 0.68 18.37 4.83
CA CYS A 22 -0.33 19.30 5.33
C CYS A 22 -1.66 19.19 4.57
N LYS A 23 -2.76 19.61 5.21
CA LYS A 23 -4.06 19.76 4.58
C LYS A 23 -4.10 21.05 3.79
N VAL A 24 -4.74 21.03 2.63
CA VAL A 24 -4.85 22.21 1.76
C VAL A 24 -6.26 22.41 1.24
N ILE A 25 -6.57 23.67 0.91
CA ILE A 25 -7.71 24.05 0.10
C ILE A 25 -7.22 24.08 -1.35
N LYS A 26 -7.97 23.42 -2.24
CA LYS A 26 -7.73 23.41 -3.68
C LYS A 26 -8.89 24.11 -4.35
N ASN A 27 -8.68 25.34 -4.82
CA ASN A 27 -9.62 26.09 -5.62
C ASN A 27 -9.16 26.11 -7.11
N ALA A 28 -10.10 26.14 -8.04
CA ALA A 28 -9.79 26.07 -9.47
C ALA A 28 -8.84 27.18 -9.95
N ASP A 29 -8.91 28.36 -9.34
CA ASP A 29 -8.20 29.58 -9.77
C ASP A 29 -7.14 30.06 -8.75
N ASN A 30 -6.91 29.33 -7.66
CA ASN A 30 -5.96 29.76 -6.62
C ASN A 30 -4.86 28.72 -6.35
N PRO A 31 -3.65 29.17 -5.99
CA PRO A 31 -2.62 28.29 -5.52
C PRO A 31 -3.09 27.52 -4.27
N LEU A 32 -2.50 26.34 -4.03
CA LEU A 32 -2.76 25.55 -2.84
C LEU A 32 -2.54 26.41 -1.59
N THR A 33 -3.48 26.36 -0.65
CA THR A 33 -3.40 27.09 0.61
C THR A 33 -3.54 26.12 1.77
N GLU A 34 -2.61 26.16 2.71
CA GLU A 34 -2.65 25.33 3.92
C GLU A 34 -3.87 25.68 4.79
N THR A 35 -4.50 24.66 5.37
CA THR A 35 -5.68 24.81 6.23
C THR A 35 -5.70 23.77 7.34
N SER A 36 -6.41 24.09 8.43
CA SER A 36 -6.76 23.13 9.47
C SER A 36 -8.06 22.36 9.18
N ASP A 37 -8.83 22.80 8.18
CA ASP A 37 -10.13 22.21 7.86
C ASP A 37 -10.01 20.81 7.26
N LYS A 38 -11.06 20.00 7.39
CA LYS A 38 -11.16 18.66 6.81
C LYS A 38 -11.56 18.74 5.33
N THR A 39 -10.64 19.14 4.46
CA THR A 39 -10.90 19.30 3.02
C THR A 39 -10.79 18.00 2.23
N GLY A 40 -10.06 17.00 2.75
CA GLY A 40 -9.72 15.78 2.04
C GLY A 40 -8.58 15.94 1.02
N PHE A 41 -8.03 17.15 0.86
CA PHE A 41 -6.87 17.43 -0.01
C PHE A 41 -5.61 17.64 0.83
N PHE A 42 -4.50 17.13 0.32
CA PHE A 42 -3.20 17.19 0.98
C PHE A 42 -2.12 17.71 0.03
N ALA A 43 -1.07 18.26 0.61
CA ALA A 43 0.13 18.68 -0.10
C ALA A 43 1.38 18.40 0.73
N TRP A 44 2.49 18.24 0.06
CA TRP A 44 3.82 18.28 0.65
C TRP A 44 4.20 19.72 0.90
N LYS A 45 4.56 20.06 2.13
CA LYS A 45 5.06 21.37 2.54
C LYS A 45 6.58 21.33 2.62
N LEU A 46 7.24 22.04 1.74
CA LEU A 46 8.69 22.15 1.73
C LEU A 46 9.17 23.09 2.85
N PRO A 47 10.44 22.99 3.29
CA PRO A 47 10.98 23.88 4.34
C PRO A 47 10.87 25.37 4.03
N ALA A 48 10.88 25.76 2.75
CA ALA A 48 10.68 27.15 2.31
C ALA A 48 9.21 27.60 2.32
N GLY A 49 8.27 26.70 2.67
CA GLY A 49 6.83 26.98 2.69
C GLY A 49 6.10 26.74 1.36
N GLU A 50 6.81 26.33 0.31
CA GLU A 50 6.20 25.93 -0.95
C GLU A 50 5.35 24.67 -0.76
N LEU A 51 4.20 24.61 -1.45
CA LEU A 51 3.27 23.47 -1.39
C LEU A 51 3.26 22.74 -2.73
N ILE A 52 3.50 21.43 -2.69
CA ILE A 52 3.41 20.51 -3.83
C ILE A 52 2.21 19.59 -3.60
N GLU A 53 1.27 19.58 -4.54
CA GLU A 53 0.06 18.74 -4.44
C GLU A 53 0.41 17.27 -4.31
N LEU A 54 -0.20 16.60 -3.33
CA LEU A 54 -0.08 15.16 -3.14
C LEU A 54 -0.93 14.43 -4.20
N LYS A 55 -0.27 13.84 -5.20
CA LYS A 55 -0.91 13.17 -6.36
C LYS A 55 -0.66 11.69 -6.42
N GLY A 56 0.48 11.23 -5.91
CA GLY A 56 0.85 9.83 -5.97
C GLY A 56 1.73 9.45 -7.16
N ASP A 57 2.57 10.36 -7.68
CA ASP A 57 3.61 10.03 -8.67
C ASP A 57 4.82 9.44 -7.94
N VAL A 58 5.09 8.15 -8.12
CA VAL A 58 6.21 7.45 -7.46
C VAL A 58 7.20 6.97 -8.52
N ARG A 59 8.49 7.26 -8.34
CA ARG A 59 9.54 6.89 -9.28
C ARG A 59 10.77 6.34 -8.58
N PHE A 60 11.34 5.30 -9.16
CA PHE A 60 12.64 4.72 -8.82
C PHE A 60 13.59 5.00 -9.97
N ASN A 61 14.80 5.47 -9.67
CA ASN A 61 15.85 5.72 -10.63
C ASN A 61 17.13 5.02 -10.18
N ASP A 62 17.52 3.97 -10.89
CA ASP A 62 18.73 3.16 -10.67
C ASP A 62 18.93 2.73 -9.21
N VAL A 63 17.85 2.34 -8.55
CA VAL A 63 17.86 1.97 -7.13
C VAL A 63 18.58 0.66 -6.91
N VAL A 64 19.58 0.68 -6.03
CA VAL A 64 20.30 -0.50 -5.53
C VAL A 64 20.02 -0.64 -4.05
N PHE A 65 19.70 -1.86 -3.63
CA PHE A 65 19.39 -2.15 -2.24
C PHE A 65 19.74 -3.60 -1.85
N GLY A 66 20.17 -3.79 -0.61
CA GLY A 66 20.29 -5.07 0.07
C GLY A 66 20.10 -4.91 1.55
N TYR A 67 19.46 -5.88 2.21
CA TYR A 67 19.23 -5.88 3.67
C TYR A 67 20.54 -5.99 4.48
N VAL A 68 21.57 -6.53 3.85
CA VAL A 68 22.94 -6.55 4.36
C VAL A 68 23.88 -6.05 3.27
N PRO A 69 24.98 -5.35 3.61
CA PRO A 69 25.84 -4.69 2.62
C PRO A 69 26.40 -5.63 1.53
N GLU A 70 26.64 -6.88 1.89
CA GLU A 70 27.28 -7.88 1.01
C GLU A 70 26.31 -8.55 0.03
N LYS A 71 25.00 -8.47 0.30
CA LYS A 71 23.97 -9.17 -0.49
C LYS A 71 22.96 -8.20 -1.09
N ARG A 72 23.17 -7.85 -2.36
CA ARG A 72 22.19 -7.06 -3.11
C ARG A 72 20.93 -7.87 -3.36
N VAL A 73 19.78 -7.23 -3.17
CA VAL A 73 18.45 -7.77 -3.46
C VAL A 73 17.83 -7.07 -4.66
N LEU A 74 18.08 -5.76 -4.81
CA LEU A 74 17.68 -4.97 -5.98
C LEU A 74 18.92 -4.40 -6.67
N ASN A 75 18.94 -4.48 -8.00
CA ASN A 75 20.07 -4.08 -8.81
C ASN A 75 19.62 -3.09 -9.89
N LYS A 76 19.85 -1.78 -9.66
CA LYS A 76 19.51 -0.67 -10.57
C LYS A 76 18.06 -0.70 -11.04
N ILE A 77 17.14 -0.87 -10.11
CA ILE A 77 15.71 -0.83 -10.40
C ILE A 77 15.32 0.59 -10.83
N SER A 78 14.75 0.68 -12.04
CA SER A 78 14.10 1.89 -12.54
C SER A 78 12.67 1.58 -12.92
N LEU A 79 11.72 2.27 -12.25
CA LEU A 79 10.30 2.12 -12.51
C LEU A 79 9.56 3.43 -12.18
N PHE A 80 8.35 3.57 -12.67
CA PHE A 80 7.48 4.68 -12.29
C PHE A 80 6.02 4.25 -12.27
N ALA A 81 5.24 4.90 -11.42
CA ALA A 81 3.79 4.91 -11.43
C ALA A 81 3.31 6.35 -11.44
N LYS A 82 2.56 6.73 -12.47
CA LYS A 82 1.89 8.04 -12.53
C LYS A 82 0.63 8.03 -11.66
N PRO A 83 0.13 9.19 -11.22
CA PRO A 83 -1.13 9.27 -10.48
C PRO A 83 -2.25 8.48 -11.14
N GLY A 84 -2.93 7.64 -10.35
CA GLY A 84 -4.03 6.81 -10.83
C GLY A 84 -3.63 5.54 -11.58
N GLN A 85 -2.34 5.23 -11.73
CA GLN A 85 -1.90 3.99 -12.39
C GLN A 85 -1.83 2.81 -11.41
N LYS A 86 -2.22 1.64 -11.90
CA LYS A 86 -2.04 0.35 -11.24
C LYS A 86 -0.84 -0.38 -11.84
N ILE A 87 0.15 -0.66 -11.00
CA ILE A 87 1.39 -1.37 -11.35
C ILE A 87 1.39 -2.74 -10.67
N ALA A 88 1.45 -3.81 -11.45
CA ALA A 88 1.57 -5.16 -10.91
C ALA A 88 3.02 -5.65 -10.94
N PHE A 89 3.50 -6.19 -9.83
CA PHE A 89 4.78 -6.88 -9.73
C PHE A 89 4.56 -8.39 -9.83
N VAL A 90 5.25 -9.02 -10.79
CA VAL A 90 5.22 -10.47 -11.04
C VAL A 90 6.63 -11.01 -11.00
N GLY A 91 6.81 -12.26 -10.60
CA GLY A 91 8.12 -12.91 -10.53
C GLY A 91 8.16 -13.92 -9.40
N SER A 92 9.15 -14.80 -9.40
CA SER A 92 9.34 -15.85 -8.39
C SER A 92 9.55 -15.26 -6.97
N THR A 93 9.39 -16.11 -5.97
CA THR A 93 9.74 -15.78 -4.58
C THR A 93 11.21 -15.36 -4.51
N GLY A 94 11.48 -14.28 -3.77
CA GLY A 94 12.82 -13.71 -3.68
C GLY A 94 13.25 -12.83 -4.87
N ALA A 95 12.40 -12.60 -5.88
CA ALA A 95 12.74 -11.72 -7.01
C ALA A 95 12.88 -10.23 -6.65
N GLY A 96 12.46 -9.81 -5.43
CA GLY A 96 12.57 -8.43 -4.95
C GLY A 96 11.24 -7.66 -4.88
N LYS A 97 10.09 -8.29 -5.15
CA LYS A 97 8.76 -7.65 -5.14
C LYS A 97 8.45 -6.95 -3.81
N THR A 98 8.50 -7.70 -2.71
CA THR A 98 8.26 -7.18 -1.35
C THR A 98 9.30 -6.12 -0.97
N THR A 99 10.54 -6.25 -1.43
CA THR A 99 11.60 -5.27 -1.18
C THR A 99 11.26 -3.92 -1.81
N ILE A 100 10.74 -3.88 -3.06
CA ILE A 100 10.28 -2.63 -3.69
C ILE A 100 9.21 -1.97 -2.84
N VAL A 101 8.22 -2.73 -2.37
CA VAL A 101 7.15 -2.24 -1.49
C VAL A 101 7.70 -1.68 -0.18
N ASN A 102 8.64 -2.36 0.45
CA ASN A 102 9.29 -1.90 1.67
C ASN A 102 10.03 -0.57 1.46
N LEU A 103 10.64 -0.36 0.30
CA LEU A 103 11.33 0.88 -0.04
C LEU A 103 10.36 2.03 -0.36
N ILE A 104 9.18 1.75 -0.94
CA ILE A 104 8.13 2.78 -1.13
C ILE A 104 7.68 3.33 0.23
N ASN A 105 7.54 2.45 1.26
CA ASN A 105 7.21 2.84 2.64
C ASN A 105 8.40 3.39 3.43
N ARG A 106 9.60 3.41 2.82
CA ARG A 106 10.84 3.80 3.50
C ARG A 106 11.04 3.07 4.83
N PHE A 107 10.75 1.75 4.86
CA PHE A 107 11.14 0.90 6.00
C PHE A 107 12.65 0.66 6.03
N TYR A 108 13.31 0.88 4.90
CA TYR A 108 14.76 0.81 4.75
C TYR A 108 15.21 1.95 3.83
N ASP A 109 16.40 2.48 4.06
CA ASP A 109 17.03 3.45 3.21
C ASP A 109 17.85 2.75 2.10
N ILE A 110 17.86 3.31 0.90
CA ILE A 110 18.53 2.74 -0.27
C ILE A 110 20.04 2.93 -0.21
N GLN A 111 20.80 2.04 -0.88
CA GLN A 111 22.27 2.14 -0.95
C GLN A 111 22.73 3.07 -2.07
N SER A 112 22.01 3.14 -3.18
CA SER A 112 22.24 4.11 -4.25
C SER A 112 21.02 4.25 -5.15
N GLY A 113 21.03 5.26 -6.01
CA GLY A 113 19.88 5.66 -6.82
C GLY A 113 19.02 6.70 -6.11
N THR A 114 17.79 6.89 -6.56
CA THR A 114 16.81 7.79 -5.92
C THR A 114 15.40 7.22 -6.02
N ILE A 115 14.59 7.47 -4.98
CA ILE A 115 13.15 7.24 -5.02
C ILE A 115 12.48 8.58 -4.81
N THR A 116 11.59 8.96 -5.72
CA THR A 116 10.84 10.21 -5.60
C THR A 116 9.35 9.96 -5.45
N TYR A 117 8.70 10.82 -4.65
CA TYR A 117 7.25 10.88 -4.50
C TYR A 117 6.79 12.30 -4.82
N ASP A 118 5.96 12.45 -5.86
CA ASP A 118 5.56 13.75 -6.44
C ASP A 118 6.75 14.66 -6.78
N GLY A 119 7.86 14.06 -7.23
CA GLY A 119 9.10 14.76 -7.58
C GLY A 119 10.03 15.07 -6.41
N ILE A 120 9.63 14.77 -5.17
CA ILE A 120 10.43 14.95 -3.96
C ILE A 120 11.16 13.65 -3.65
N ASP A 121 12.47 13.72 -3.37
CA ASP A 121 13.21 12.56 -2.87
C ASP A 121 12.61 12.13 -1.52
N VAL A 122 12.24 10.85 -1.40
CA VAL A 122 11.62 10.30 -0.18
C VAL A 122 12.52 10.43 1.05
N MET A 123 13.84 10.56 0.87
CA MET A 123 14.79 10.82 1.95
C MET A 123 14.60 12.20 2.59
N ASN A 124 14.01 13.16 1.86
CA ASN A 124 13.73 14.49 2.35
C ASN A 124 12.34 14.63 3.00
N ILE A 125 11.48 13.61 2.90
CA ILE A 125 10.14 13.59 3.50
C ILE A 125 10.23 12.97 4.90
N GLU A 126 9.58 13.57 5.90
CA GLU A 126 9.43 12.95 7.21
C GLU A 126 8.76 11.57 7.08
N LYS A 127 9.34 10.54 7.70
CA LYS A 127 8.90 9.14 7.56
C LYS A 127 7.44 8.94 7.97
N ASP A 128 7.02 9.57 9.04
CA ASP A 128 5.63 9.49 9.52
C ASP A 128 4.66 10.11 8.52
N ASP A 129 5.03 11.22 7.90
CA ASP A 129 4.22 11.90 6.89
C ASP A 129 4.18 11.15 5.58
N LEU A 130 5.32 10.57 5.16
CA LEU A 130 5.37 9.65 4.03
C LEU A 130 4.42 8.47 4.24
N ARG A 131 4.52 7.79 5.38
CA ARG A 131 3.71 6.61 5.72
C ARG A 131 2.23 6.95 5.88
N ARG A 132 1.89 8.14 6.40
CA ARG A 132 0.50 8.63 6.45
C ARG A 132 -0.12 8.89 5.07
N SER A 133 0.69 9.18 4.06
CA SER A 133 0.24 9.37 2.68
C SER A 133 -0.02 8.06 1.92
N LEU A 134 0.34 6.92 2.50
CA LEU A 134 0.24 5.58 1.94
C LEU A 134 -0.76 4.73 2.73
N ALA A 135 -1.36 3.72 2.10
CA ALA A 135 -1.98 2.63 2.83
C ALA A 135 -1.52 1.29 2.27
N MET A 136 -1.40 0.32 3.15
CA MET A 136 -0.99 -1.03 2.81
C MET A 136 -2.07 -2.03 3.23
N VAL A 137 -2.45 -2.93 2.33
CA VAL A 137 -3.24 -4.11 2.62
C VAL A 137 -2.35 -5.32 2.37
N ILE A 138 -1.95 -5.97 3.44
CA ILE A 138 -1.07 -7.14 3.42
C ILE A 138 -1.86 -8.43 3.62
N GLN A 139 -1.28 -9.56 3.19
CA GLN A 139 -1.87 -10.88 3.32
C GLN A 139 -2.18 -11.24 4.78
N ASP A 140 -1.21 -11.09 5.66
CA ASP A 140 -1.36 -11.38 7.08
C ASP A 140 -1.89 -10.15 7.80
N THR A 141 -3.23 -10.08 7.89
CA THR A 141 -3.90 -8.95 8.53
C THR A 141 -3.81 -9.06 10.04
N HIS A 142 -3.13 -8.12 10.67
CA HIS A 142 -3.13 -7.96 12.11
C HIS A 142 -4.26 -7.03 12.57
N LEU A 143 -5.05 -7.52 13.54
CA LEU A 143 -6.11 -6.75 14.18
C LEU A 143 -5.75 -6.53 15.66
N PHE A 144 -6.01 -5.32 16.14
CA PHE A 144 -5.74 -4.97 17.53
C PHE A 144 -6.89 -5.44 18.44
N THR A 145 -6.56 -5.73 19.69
CA THR A 145 -7.59 -5.91 20.74
C THR A 145 -8.35 -4.59 20.89
N GLY A 146 -9.66 -4.64 20.70
CA GLY A 146 -10.54 -3.47 20.69
C GLY A 146 -11.81 -3.78 19.91
N THR A 147 -12.66 -2.81 19.68
CA THR A 147 -13.87 -2.98 18.88
C THR A 147 -13.56 -3.08 17.39
N ILE A 148 -14.49 -3.57 16.59
CA ILE A 148 -14.41 -3.51 15.13
C ILE A 148 -14.31 -2.05 14.67
N ALA A 149 -15.11 -1.15 15.28
CA ALA A 149 -15.04 0.28 14.99
C ALA A 149 -13.65 0.86 15.23
N ASP A 150 -13.00 0.54 16.36
CA ASP A 150 -11.65 1.00 16.69
C ASP A 150 -10.62 0.48 15.68
N ASN A 151 -10.77 -0.77 15.27
CA ASN A 151 -9.91 -1.38 14.26
C ASN A 151 -10.01 -0.69 12.89
N ILE A 152 -11.20 -0.27 12.47
CA ILE A 152 -11.37 0.51 11.22
C ILE A 152 -10.85 1.94 11.42
N ARG A 153 -11.16 2.58 12.57
CA ARG A 153 -10.73 3.94 12.93
C ARG A 153 -9.22 4.09 12.96
N TYR A 154 -8.48 2.99 13.15
CA TYR A 154 -7.01 3.04 13.09
C TYR A 154 -6.47 3.60 11.76
N GLY A 155 -7.20 3.46 10.64
CA GLY A 155 -6.84 4.09 9.38
C GLY A 155 -7.02 5.62 9.36
N LYS A 156 -7.86 6.17 10.26
CA LYS A 156 -8.12 7.61 10.45
C LYS A 156 -8.64 7.84 11.86
N LEU A 157 -7.75 8.24 12.77
CA LEU A 157 -8.03 8.30 14.21
C LEU A 157 -9.17 9.27 14.59
N ASP A 158 -9.38 10.32 13.81
CA ASP A 158 -10.44 11.32 14.00
C ASP A 158 -11.73 11.01 13.20
N ALA A 159 -11.88 9.77 12.70
CA ALA A 159 -13.04 9.35 11.92
C ALA A 159 -14.32 9.32 12.76
N THR A 160 -15.42 9.80 12.17
CA THR A 160 -16.76 9.66 12.75
C THR A 160 -17.31 8.25 12.56
N ASP A 161 -18.35 7.89 13.30
CA ASP A 161 -18.98 6.57 13.16
C ASP A 161 -19.63 6.39 11.75
N GLU A 162 -20.10 7.47 11.15
CA GLU A 162 -20.60 7.48 9.78
C GLU A 162 -19.49 7.16 8.78
N GLU A 163 -18.32 7.80 8.92
CA GLU A 163 -17.14 7.52 8.06
C GLU A 163 -16.69 6.06 8.20
N ILE A 164 -16.73 5.50 9.42
CA ILE A 164 -16.41 4.08 9.69
C ILE A 164 -17.37 3.16 8.96
N ARG A 165 -18.68 3.44 9.03
CA ARG A 165 -19.71 2.64 8.34
C ARG A 165 -19.58 2.72 6.83
N GLU A 166 -19.31 3.90 6.27
CA GLU A 166 -19.08 4.07 4.83
C GLU A 166 -17.83 3.31 4.37
N ALA A 167 -16.74 3.36 5.12
CA ALA A 167 -15.54 2.58 4.83
C ALA A 167 -15.79 1.08 4.87
N ALA A 168 -16.57 0.61 5.84
CA ALA A 168 -16.97 -0.79 5.94
C ALA A 168 -17.87 -1.23 4.78
N LYS A 169 -18.75 -0.37 4.26
CA LYS A 169 -19.57 -0.65 3.07
C LYS A 169 -18.71 -0.75 1.82
N ILE A 170 -17.77 0.18 1.62
CA ILE A 170 -16.82 0.16 0.50
C ILE A 170 -16.03 -1.15 0.50
N ALA A 171 -15.58 -1.59 1.68
CA ALA A 171 -14.84 -2.83 1.85
C ALA A 171 -15.72 -4.11 1.83
N ASN A 172 -17.03 -4.00 1.65
CA ASN A 172 -18.00 -5.10 1.80
C ASN A 172 -18.00 -5.78 3.20
N ALA A 173 -17.50 -5.09 4.23
CA ALA A 173 -17.46 -5.58 5.59
C ALA A 173 -18.77 -5.37 6.36
N ASP A 174 -19.51 -4.31 6.08
CA ASP A 174 -20.76 -3.93 6.80
C ASP A 174 -21.76 -5.08 6.93
N SER A 175 -21.90 -5.88 5.87
CA SER A 175 -22.86 -6.98 5.82
C SER A 175 -22.62 -8.07 6.84
N PHE A 176 -21.36 -8.37 7.20
CA PHE A 176 -21.07 -9.33 8.26
C PHE A 176 -21.04 -8.66 9.63
N ILE A 177 -20.54 -7.42 9.73
CA ILE A 177 -20.46 -6.67 10.99
C ILE A 177 -21.84 -6.53 11.62
N THR A 178 -22.83 -6.10 10.82
CA THR A 178 -24.22 -5.87 11.29
C THR A 178 -24.93 -7.15 11.73
N ARG A 179 -24.46 -8.34 11.35
CA ARG A 179 -24.97 -9.64 11.82
C ARG A 179 -24.38 -10.09 13.14
N LEU A 180 -23.31 -9.48 13.59
CA LEU A 180 -22.73 -9.79 14.90
C LEU A 180 -23.61 -9.24 16.03
N PRO A 181 -23.71 -9.90 17.18
CA PRO A 181 -24.60 -9.48 18.28
C PRO A 181 -24.39 -8.04 18.75
N ARG A 182 -23.14 -7.52 18.66
CA ARG A 182 -22.79 -6.16 19.04
C ARG A 182 -22.43 -5.27 17.83
N GLY A 183 -22.60 -5.76 16.59
CA GLY A 183 -22.26 -5.02 15.40
C GLY A 183 -20.84 -4.44 15.44
N TYR A 184 -20.70 -3.15 15.24
CA TYR A 184 -19.42 -2.42 15.27
C TYR A 184 -18.75 -2.39 16.64
N ASP A 185 -19.52 -2.55 17.73
CA ASP A 185 -18.99 -2.63 19.10
C ASP A 185 -18.54 -4.05 19.50
N THR A 186 -18.50 -4.97 18.56
CA THR A 186 -17.98 -6.32 18.80
C THR A 186 -16.50 -6.25 19.11
N MET A 187 -16.14 -6.77 20.29
CA MET A 187 -14.75 -6.86 20.75
C MET A 187 -13.99 -7.92 19.95
N LEU A 188 -12.86 -7.54 19.42
CA LEU A 188 -11.89 -8.43 18.83
C LEU A 188 -10.86 -8.84 19.88
N THR A 189 -10.57 -10.12 19.92
CA THR A 189 -9.48 -10.69 20.72
C THR A 189 -8.19 -10.68 19.91
N ALA A 190 -7.07 -11.10 20.51
CA ALA A 190 -5.75 -11.07 19.87
C ALA A 190 -5.80 -11.50 18.38
N ASP A 191 -5.35 -10.62 17.51
CA ASP A 191 -5.36 -10.77 16.04
C ASP A 191 -6.72 -11.08 15.41
N GLY A 192 -7.83 -10.77 16.10
CA GLY A 192 -9.17 -11.05 15.60
C GLY A 192 -9.44 -12.56 15.43
N SER A 193 -8.92 -13.39 16.34
CA SER A 193 -9.07 -14.86 16.29
C SER A 193 -10.52 -15.34 16.31
N ASN A 194 -11.46 -14.47 16.70
CA ASN A 194 -12.91 -14.70 16.66
C ASN A 194 -13.54 -14.37 15.28
N LEU A 195 -12.74 -13.99 14.28
CA LEU A 195 -13.17 -13.74 12.91
C LEU A 195 -12.51 -14.74 11.95
N SER A 196 -13.18 -15.02 10.82
CA SER A 196 -12.55 -15.77 9.73
C SER A 196 -11.45 -14.93 9.05
N GLN A 197 -10.53 -15.58 8.33
CA GLN A 197 -9.46 -14.91 7.59
C GLN A 197 -10.03 -13.88 6.61
N GLY A 198 -11.07 -14.23 5.86
CA GLY A 198 -11.72 -13.31 4.93
C GLY A 198 -12.35 -12.09 5.63
N GLN A 199 -12.99 -12.28 6.81
CA GLN A 199 -13.53 -11.16 7.60
C GLN A 199 -12.42 -10.23 8.09
N ARG A 200 -11.29 -10.78 8.55
CA ARG A 200 -10.12 -9.94 8.91
C ARG A 200 -9.61 -9.14 7.72
N GLN A 201 -9.52 -9.75 6.53
CA GLN A 201 -9.08 -9.06 5.32
C GLN A 201 -10.05 -7.95 4.89
N LEU A 202 -11.37 -8.16 4.99
CA LEU A 202 -12.36 -7.10 4.76
C LEU A 202 -12.17 -5.91 5.72
N LEU A 203 -11.80 -6.15 6.98
CA LEU A 203 -11.47 -5.07 7.93
C LEU A 203 -10.18 -4.34 7.56
N ALA A 204 -9.15 -5.03 7.05
CA ALA A 204 -7.94 -4.38 6.54
C ALA A 204 -8.25 -3.47 5.33
N ILE A 205 -9.11 -3.92 4.42
CA ILE A 205 -9.60 -3.11 3.29
C ILE A 205 -10.36 -1.88 3.82
N ALA A 206 -11.22 -2.03 4.85
CA ALA A 206 -11.94 -0.92 5.46
C ALA A 206 -10.98 0.12 6.11
N ARG A 207 -9.87 -0.32 6.74
CA ARG A 207 -8.81 0.58 7.22
C ARG A 207 -8.18 1.39 6.09
N ALA A 208 -7.89 0.76 4.97
CA ALA A 208 -7.35 1.45 3.80
C ALA A 208 -8.40 2.38 3.16
N ALA A 209 -9.67 1.97 3.14
CA ALA A 209 -10.77 2.78 2.61
C ALA A 209 -10.97 4.09 3.37
N ILE A 210 -10.92 4.04 4.72
CA ILE A 210 -11.15 5.22 5.56
C ILE A 210 -9.98 6.21 5.52
N ALA A 211 -8.75 5.71 5.33
CA ALA A 211 -7.55 6.53 5.21
C ALA A 211 -7.54 7.38 3.93
N LYS A 212 -8.18 6.91 2.86
CA LYS A 212 -8.25 7.55 1.52
C LYS A 212 -6.88 8.02 0.98
N PRO A 213 -5.83 7.21 1.05
CA PRO A 213 -4.51 7.61 0.58
C PRO A 213 -4.46 7.70 -0.94
N PRO A 214 -3.62 8.56 -1.55
CA PRO A 214 -3.42 8.61 -2.99
C PRO A 214 -2.63 7.40 -3.53
N VAL A 215 -1.86 6.74 -2.68
CA VAL A 215 -1.08 5.55 -3.03
C VAL A 215 -1.50 4.36 -2.18
N LEU A 216 -1.78 3.25 -2.82
CA LEU A 216 -2.11 1.96 -2.21
C LEU A 216 -1.05 0.91 -2.54
N ILE A 217 -0.72 0.12 -1.56
CA ILE A 217 0.15 -1.04 -1.68
C ILE A 217 -0.67 -2.26 -1.30
N LEU A 218 -0.73 -3.24 -2.20
CA LEU A 218 -1.52 -4.44 -2.02
C LEU A 218 -0.65 -5.67 -2.17
N ASP A 219 -0.69 -6.54 -1.16
CA ASP A 219 -0.07 -7.87 -1.23
C ASP A 219 -1.18 -8.92 -1.26
N GLU A 220 -1.41 -9.48 -2.46
CA GLU A 220 -2.53 -10.38 -2.74
C GLU A 220 -2.15 -11.84 -2.53
N ALA A 221 -2.22 -12.35 -1.32
CA ALA A 221 -2.26 -13.79 -1.15
C ALA A 221 -3.56 -14.18 -0.45
N THR A 222 -4.36 -15.00 -1.10
CA THR A 222 -5.65 -15.49 -0.60
C THR A 222 -5.73 -17.00 -0.67
N SER A 223 -4.80 -17.69 -0.04
CA SER A 223 -4.95 -19.11 0.18
C SER A 223 -6.00 -19.36 1.29
N SER A 224 -6.98 -20.20 1.03
CA SER A 224 -7.94 -20.73 2.04
C SER A 224 -9.14 -19.84 2.39
N ILE A 225 -9.63 -19.00 1.48
CA ILE A 225 -10.88 -18.24 1.64
C ILE A 225 -11.98 -18.87 0.77
N ASP A 226 -13.21 -18.95 1.30
CA ASP A 226 -14.35 -19.42 0.50
C ASP A 226 -14.67 -18.46 -0.65
N THR A 227 -15.17 -19.01 -1.76
CA THR A 227 -15.42 -18.30 -3.02
C THR A 227 -16.34 -17.07 -2.88
N ARG A 228 -17.31 -17.11 -1.94
CA ARG A 228 -18.22 -15.98 -1.72
C ARG A 228 -17.50 -14.81 -1.06
N THR A 229 -16.74 -15.08 0.00
CA THR A 229 -15.96 -14.07 0.71
C THR A 229 -14.84 -13.53 -0.19
N GLU A 230 -14.23 -14.39 -1.01
CA GLU A 230 -13.24 -13.99 -1.99
C GLU A 230 -13.76 -12.91 -2.95
N ARG A 231 -14.98 -13.09 -3.51
CA ARG A 231 -15.62 -12.06 -4.36
C ARG A 231 -15.87 -10.74 -3.62
N LEU A 232 -16.24 -10.80 -2.33
CA LEU A 232 -16.42 -9.58 -1.52
C LEU A 232 -15.10 -8.83 -1.34
N ILE A 233 -14.01 -9.57 -1.11
CA ILE A 233 -12.65 -9.01 -1.02
C ILE A 233 -12.24 -8.38 -2.35
N GLU A 234 -12.41 -9.09 -3.47
CA GLU A 234 -12.10 -8.56 -4.80
C GLU A 234 -12.86 -7.24 -5.09
N ASN A 235 -14.17 -7.23 -4.88
CA ASN A 235 -14.97 -6.02 -5.08
C ASN A 235 -14.55 -4.88 -4.16
N GLY A 236 -14.21 -5.17 -2.89
CA GLY A 236 -13.71 -4.18 -1.94
C GLY A 236 -12.34 -3.63 -2.34
N MET A 237 -11.44 -4.50 -2.81
CA MET A 237 -10.14 -4.11 -3.34
C MET A 237 -10.28 -3.22 -4.57
N ASP A 238 -11.12 -3.60 -5.55
CA ASP A 238 -11.37 -2.80 -6.74
C ASP A 238 -11.90 -1.41 -6.38
N ALA A 239 -12.84 -1.33 -5.43
CA ALA A 239 -13.39 -0.07 -4.97
C ALA A 239 -12.34 0.87 -4.32
N ILE A 240 -11.40 0.32 -3.54
CA ILE A 240 -10.34 1.16 -2.95
C ILE A 240 -9.22 1.51 -3.93
N MET A 241 -9.07 0.77 -5.03
CA MET A 241 -8.06 1.06 -6.06
C MET A 241 -8.46 2.20 -6.99
N GLU A 242 -9.76 2.46 -7.15
CA GLU A 242 -10.27 3.42 -8.12
C GLU A 242 -9.70 4.83 -7.89
N GLY A 243 -9.14 5.42 -8.95
CA GLY A 243 -8.58 6.77 -8.96
C GLY A 243 -7.27 6.94 -8.18
N ARG A 244 -6.63 5.86 -7.72
CA ARG A 244 -5.39 5.89 -6.94
C ARG A 244 -4.22 5.26 -7.67
N THR A 245 -3.03 5.65 -7.27
CA THR A 245 -1.81 4.95 -7.67
C THR A 245 -1.70 3.67 -6.84
N VAL A 246 -1.58 2.54 -7.51
CA VAL A 246 -1.61 1.22 -6.85
C VAL A 246 -0.39 0.40 -7.22
N PHE A 247 0.29 -0.12 -6.22
CA PHE A 247 1.33 -1.13 -6.38
C PHE A 247 0.80 -2.46 -5.85
N VAL A 248 0.79 -3.48 -6.70
CA VAL A 248 0.26 -4.80 -6.34
C VAL A 248 1.35 -5.84 -6.47
N ILE A 249 1.62 -6.58 -5.39
CA ILE A 249 2.29 -7.87 -5.49
C ILE A 249 1.22 -8.87 -5.90
N ALA A 250 1.19 -9.19 -7.18
CA ALA A 250 0.06 -9.92 -7.74
C ALA A 250 0.28 -11.43 -7.67
N HIS A 251 -0.66 -12.12 -7.06
CA HIS A 251 -0.78 -13.58 -7.03
C HIS A 251 -1.98 -14.08 -7.85
N ARG A 252 -2.81 -13.14 -8.37
CA ARG A 252 -3.99 -13.46 -9.18
C ARG A 252 -3.83 -12.93 -10.60
N LEU A 253 -4.15 -13.78 -11.57
CA LEU A 253 -4.11 -13.42 -12.98
C LEU A 253 -5.05 -12.26 -13.34
N SER A 254 -6.23 -12.16 -12.69
CA SER A 254 -7.19 -11.08 -12.91
C SER A 254 -6.62 -9.70 -12.57
N THR A 255 -5.94 -9.60 -11.44
CA THR A 255 -5.31 -8.36 -10.98
C THR A 255 -4.18 -7.93 -11.90
N VAL A 256 -3.34 -8.89 -12.32
CA VAL A 256 -2.26 -8.65 -13.27
C VAL A 256 -2.81 -8.12 -14.60
N ARG A 257 -3.81 -8.82 -15.16
CA ARG A 257 -4.41 -8.47 -16.45
C ARG A 257 -4.98 -7.06 -16.50
N ASN A 258 -5.61 -6.62 -15.40
CA ASN A 258 -6.27 -5.32 -15.29
C ASN A 258 -5.31 -4.21 -14.81
N SER A 259 -3.99 -4.42 -14.83
CA SER A 259 -3.01 -3.41 -14.45
C SER A 259 -2.58 -2.57 -15.65
N ASN A 260 -2.27 -1.28 -15.40
CA ASN A 260 -1.80 -0.37 -16.45
C ASN A 260 -0.39 -0.73 -16.92
N ALA A 261 0.43 -1.30 -16.03
CA ALA A 261 1.72 -1.86 -16.38
C ALA A 261 2.03 -3.04 -15.46
N ILE A 262 2.69 -4.02 -16.03
CA ILE A 262 3.20 -5.21 -15.35
C ILE A 262 4.71 -5.11 -15.36
N MET A 263 5.33 -5.30 -14.21
CA MET A 263 6.78 -5.37 -14.02
C MET A 263 7.15 -6.81 -13.70
N VAL A 264 7.87 -7.45 -14.59
CA VAL A 264 8.39 -8.79 -14.35
C VAL A 264 9.76 -8.69 -13.72
N LEU A 265 9.86 -9.19 -12.49
CA LEU A 265 11.11 -9.19 -11.73
C LEU A 265 11.76 -10.55 -11.73
N GLU A 266 13.07 -10.56 -11.94
CA GLU A 266 13.91 -11.74 -11.76
C GLU A 266 15.26 -11.31 -11.17
N LYS A 267 15.68 -11.97 -10.08
CA LYS A 267 16.98 -11.75 -9.40
C LYS A 267 17.28 -10.27 -9.09
N GLY A 268 16.26 -9.53 -8.69
CA GLY A 268 16.39 -8.13 -8.31
C GLY A 268 16.48 -7.15 -9.48
N GLU A 269 16.09 -7.54 -10.67
CA GLU A 269 16.06 -6.70 -11.88
C GLU A 269 14.66 -6.73 -12.51
N VAL A 270 14.25 -5.63 -13.15
CA VAL A 270 13.06 -5.60 -14.01
C VAL A 270 13.48 -6.10 -15.40
N ILE A 271 13.06 -7.31 -15.75
CA ILE A 271 13.43 -7.95 -17.02
C ILE A 271 12.43 -7.67 -18.14
N GLU A 272 11.15 -7.43 -17.78
CA GLU A 272 10.10 -7.07 -18.73
C GLU A 272 9.18 -6.03 -18.12
N ARG A 273 8.65 -5.15 -18.97
CA ARG A 273 7.66 -4.15 -18.61
C ARG A 273 6.71 -3.91 -19.77
N GLY A 274 5.41 -3.89 -19.49
CA GLY A 274 4.38 -3.60 -20.51
C GLY A 274 2.99 -3.84 -19.97
N SER A 275 1.97 -3.65 -20.81
CA SER A 275 0.62 -4.12 -20.58
C SER A 275 0.51 -5.64 -20.73
N HIS A 276 -0.62 -6.20 -20.31
CA HIS A 276 -0.89 -7.64 -20.47
C HIS A 276 -0.71 -8.11 -21.92
N ASP A 277 -1.31 -7.40 -22.86
CA ASP A 277 -1.32 -7.79 -24.27
C ASP A 277 0.07 -7.67 -24.89
N GLU A 278 0.79 -6.55 -24.61
CA GLU A 278 2.17 -6.34 -25.08
C GLU A 278 3.12 -7.45 -24.61
N LEU A 279 3.02 -7.84 -23.34
CA LEU A 279 3.89 -8.87 -22.78
C LEU A 279 3.53 -10.28 -23.28
N LEU A 280 2.27 -10.55 -23.60
CA LEU A 280 1.86 -11.80 -24.24
C LEU A 280 2.41 -11.90 -25.67
N GLU A 281 2.38 -10.81 -26.44
CA GLU A 281 2.94 -10.76 -27.80
C GLU A 281 4.45 -10.96 -27.81
N GLN A 282 5.16 -10.45 -26.81
CA GLN A 282 6.63 -10.63 -26.67
C GLN A 282 7.03 -12.09 -26.43
N LYS A 283 6.11 -12.95 -25.94
CA LYS A 283 6.35 -14.36 -25.59
C LYS A 283 7.56 -14.58 -24.68
N GLY A 284 7.83 -13.61 -23.82
CA GLY A 284 8.93 -13.62 -22.87
C GLY A 284 8.60 -14.35 -21.56
N ARG A 285 9.20 -13.89 -20.47
CA ARG A 285 9.03 -14.49 -19.14
C ARG A 285 7.60 -14.37 -18.63
N TYR A 286 6.95 -13.22 -18.85
CA TYR A 286 5.54 -13.03 -18.50
C TYR A 286 4.63 -14.06 -19.19
N TYR A 287 4.84 -14.29 -20.48
CA TYR A 287 4.07 -15.28 -21.23
C TYR A 287 4.20 -16.67 -20.62
N GLN A 288 5.44 -17.06 -20.24
CA GLN A 288 5.70 -18.36 -19.62
C GLN A 288 4.98 -18.50 -18.26
N LEU A 289 5.02 -17.46 -17.42
CA LEU A 289 4.32 -17.42 -16.13
C LEU A 289 2.79 -17.50 -16.33
N TYR A 290 2.27 -16.74 -17.29
CA TYR A 290 0.84 -16.69 -17.58
C TYR A 290 0.28 -18.00 -18.15
N THR A 291 1.03 -18.70 -18.99
CA THR A 291 0.61 -19.97 -19.61
C THR A 291 0.85 -21.19 -18.73
N GLY A 292 1.32 -21.02 -17.51
CA GLY A 292 1.60 -22.12 -16.57
C GLY A 292 2.83 -22.97 -16.95
N GLN A 293 3.71 -22.46 -17.79
CA GLN A 293 5.00 -23.13 -18.10
C GLN A 293 6.00 -22.98 -16.94
N PHE A 294 5.71 -22.07 -16.00
CA PHE A 294 6.42 -21.91 -14.72
C PHE A 294 5.37 -21.57 -13.65
N GLU A 295 5.47 -22.19 -12.49
CA GLU A 295 4.62 -21.85 -11.34
C GLU A 295 5.04 -20.50 -10.76
N LEU A 296 4.05 -19.70 -10.34
CA LEU A 296 4.24 -18.54 -9.47
C LEU A 296 4.41 -19.08 -8.04
N ASP A 297 5.60 -19.57 -7.69
CA ASP A 297 5.92 -20.01 -6.34
C ASP A 297 5.99 -18.84 -5.35
#